data_7d0501a976809d743527755071a801b6
#
_entry.id   7d0501a976809d743527755071a801b6
#
_cell.length_a   1.000
_cell.length_b   1.000
_cell.length_c   1.000
_cell.angle_alpha   90.00
_cell.angle_beta   90.00
_cell.angle_gamma   90.00
#
_symmetry.space_group_name_H-M   'P 1'
#
loop_
_entity.id
_entity.type
_entity.pdbx_description
1 polymer ?
#
loop_
_entity_poly.entity_id
_entity_poly.type
_entity_poly.pdbx_seq_one_letter_code
_entity_poly.pdbx_strand_id
1 'polypeptide(L)'
;MRINLGDIAPNFIAETTQGNIDFHEWLGDNWGIFFSHPEDYTPVCSTEIGMVANLKDEFAKRNVKTLALSVDSLASHKAWIKEIEEAMQVNIDFPIIADDKKEIAELYGMIHHNSNNNFTIRSVFVIGPDKKIRLTLTYPASVGRNFDEILRVLDALQLNEAFGVLTPANWKQEEKVIIDPSIPKNELEEKFPEGYEEVRPYLRYTAQPK
;
A
#
# COMPACT_ATOMS: atom_id res chain seq x y z
N MET A 1 -16.92 -10.44 -4.82
CA MET A 1 -15.77 -11.37 -4.76
C MET A 1 -14.88 -10.93 -3.59
N ARG A 2 -14.29 -11.83 -2.81
CA ARG A 2 -13.35 -11.42 -1.75
C ARG A 2 -11.93 -11.55 -2.29
N ILE A 3 -11.18 -10.47 -2.31
CA ILE A 3 -9.77 -10.46 -2.71
C ILE A 3 -8.93 -10.97 -1.55
N ASN A 4 -8.03 -11.94 -1.83
CA ASN A 4 -7.14 -12.54 -0.84
C ASN A 4 -5.67 -12.24 -1.17
N LEU A 5 -4.79 -12.49 -0.20
CA LEU A 5 -3.34 -12.39 -0.45
C LEU A 5 -2.91 -13.41 -1.51
N GLY A 6 -2.10 -12.98 -2.45
CA GLY A 6 -1.62 -13.78 -3.58
C GLY A 6 -2.53 -13.77 -4.80
N ASP A 7 -3.78 -13.30 -4.69
CA ASP A 7 -4.65 -13.11 -5.86
C ASP A 7 -4.08 -12.02 -6.77
N ILE A 8 -4.31 -12.14 -8.07
CA ILE A 8 -4.06 -11.04 -9.01
C ILE A 8 -5.06 -9.93 -8.72
N ALA A 9 -4.57 -8.72 -8.49
CA ALA A 9 -5.39 -7.53 -8.36
C ALA A 9 -6.26 -7.36 -9.62
N PRO A 10 -7.59 -7.30 -9.51
CA PRO A 10 -8.45 -7.13 -10.67
C PRO A 10 -8.06 -5.90 -11.49
N ASN A 11 -7.94 -6.03 -12.81
CA ASN A 11 -7.72 -4.89 -13.69
C ASN A 11 -9.02 -4.11 -13.88
N PHE A 12 -8.89 -2.82 -14.12
CA PHE A 12 -10.01 -1.93 -14.44
C PHE A 12 -9.54 -0.74 -15.27
N ILE A 13 -10.49 -0.09 -15.95
CA ILE A 13 -10.30 1.22 -16.59
C ILE A 13 -11.07 2.24 -15.74
N ALA A 14 -10.43 3.35 -15.40
CA ALA A 14 -11.02 4.37 -14.55
C ALA A 14 -10.70 5.79 -14.99
N GLU A 15 -11.67 6.69 -14.80
CA GLU A 15 -11.46 8.13 -14.85
C GLU A 15 -10.84 8.59 -13.54
N THR A 16 -9.77 9.38 -13.64
CA THR A 16 -9.06 9.91 -12.48
C THR A 16 -8.81 11.41 -12.61
N THR A 17 -8.37 12.02 -11.53
CA THR A 17 -7.96 13.44 -11.51
C THR A 17 -6.84 13.76 -12.48
N GLN A 18 -6.10 12.75 -12.95
CA GLN A 18 -4.97 12.88 -13.88
C GLN A 18 -5.26 12.27 -15.28
N GLY A 19 -6.51 11.99 -15.59
CA GLY A 19 -6.94 11.36 -16.83
C GLY A 19 -7.36 9.91 -16.66
N ASN A 20 -7.67 9.24 -17.77
CA ASN A 20 -8.07 7.84 -17.74
C ASN A 20 -6.85 6.92 -17.58
N ILE A 21 -7.01 5.88 -16.80
CA ILE A 21 -6.00 4.84 -16.62
C ILE A 21 -6.57 3.45 -16.90
N ASP A 22 -5.78 2.55 -17.50
CA ASP A 22 -5.86 1.11 -17.32
C ASP A 22 -4.94 0.77 -16.14
N PHE A 23 -5.48 0.18 -15.08
CA PHE A 23 -4.77 0.03 -13.82
C PHE A 23 -3.48 -0.80 -13.95
N HIS A 24 -3.52 -1.94 -14.65
CA HIS A 24 -2.34 -2.78 -14.81
C HIS A 24 -1.26 -2.12 -15.69
N GLU A 25 -1.68 -1.45 -16.75
CA GLU A 25 -0.78 -0.69 -17.62
C GLU A 25 -0.17 0.50 -16.86
N TRP A 26 -1.02 1.25 -16.14
CA TRP A 26 -0.57 2.37 -15.32
C TRP A 26 0.41 1.95 -14.22
N LEU A 27 0.14 0.83 -13.55
CA LEU A 27 1.04 0.31 -12.51
C LEU A 27 2.41 -0.08 -13.10
N GLY A 28 2.44 -0.71 -14.29
CA GLY A 28 3.67 -1.20 -14.92
C GLY A 28 4.43 -2.14 -13.98
N ASP A 29 5.74 -2.06 -13.91
CA ASP A 29 6.59 -2.88 -13.05
C ASP A 29 6.83 -2.24 -11.66
N ASN A 30 5.97 -1.32 -11.26
CA ASN A 30 6.05 -0.69 -9.93
C ASN A 30 5.25 -1.48 -8.89
N TRP A 31 5.60 -1.28 -7.65
CA TRP A 31 4.71 -1.57 -6.53
C TRP A 31 3.54 -0.59 -6.54
N GLY A 32 2.39 -1.02 -6.02
CA GLY A 32 1.20 -0.19 -5.92
C GLY A 32 0.67 -0.10 -4.50
N ILE A 33 0.28 1.10 -4.09
CA ILE A 33 -0.59 1.32 -2.94
C ILE A 33 -1.90 1.85 -3.47
N PHE A 34 -2.91 0.99 -3.49
CA PHE A 34 -4.27 1.34 -3.87
C PHE A 34 -5.14 1.43 -2.63
N PHE A 35 -5.72 2.61 -2.40
CA PHE A 35 -6.48 2.86 -1.17
C PHE A 35 -7.76 3.64 -1.43
N SER A 36 -8.79 3.36 -0.62
CA SER A 36 -10.04 4.11 -0.65
C SER A 36 -10.17 5.05 0.53
N HIS A 37 -10.93 6.13 0.34
CA HIS A 37 -11.37 7.03 1.40
C HIS A 37 -12.89 7.20 1.33
N PRO A 38 -13.58 7.40 2.46
CA PRO A 38 -15.04 7.45 2.50
C PRO A 38 -15.66 8.54 1.63
N GLU A 39 -15.22 9.77 1.76
CA GLU A 39 -15.86 10.93 1.15
C GLU A 39 -14.92 12.13 1.11
N ASP A 40 -15.00 12.93 0.05
CA ASP A 40 -14.32 14.21 -0.05
C ASP A 40 -14.80 15.21 1.03
N TYR A 41 -14.05 16.27 1.25
CA TYR A 41 -14.38 17.33 2.21
C TYR A 41 -14.61 16.85 3.65
N THR A 42 -14.02 15.72 4.03
CA THR A 42 -14.08 15.21 5.41
C THR A 42 -12.72 15.31 6.09
N PRO A 43 -12.69 15.58 7.43
CA PRO A 43 -11.43 15.94 8.09
C PRO A 43 -10.38 14.80 8.06
N VAL A 44 -10.78 13.58 8.34
CA VAL A 44 -9.84 12.44 8.35
C VAL A 44 -9.31 12.16 6.93
N CYS A 45 -10.18 12.19 5.91
CA CYS A 45 -9.76 11.96 4.53
C CYS A 45 -8.78 13.05 4.06
N SER A 46 -9.03 14.31 4.40
CA SER A 46 -8.11 15.41 4.06
C SER A 46 -6.73 15.20 4.66
N THR A 47 -6.64 14.77 5.92
CA THR A 47 -5.34 14.47 6.58
C THR A 47 -4.62 13.31 5.92
N GLU A 48 -5.35 12.28 5.46
CA GLU A 48 -4.76 11.12 4.80
C GLU A 48 -4.21 11.46 3.40
N ILE A 49 -4.99 12.17 2.59
CA ILE A 49 -4.56 12.60 1.24
C ILE A 49 -3.33 13.53 1.35
N GLY A 50 -3.36 14.49 2.28
CA GLY A 50 -2.21 15.35 2.55
C GLY A 50 -0.98 14.59 3.04
N MET A 51 -1.16 13.56 3.88
CA MET A 51 -0.05 12.71 4.35
C MET A 51 0.55 11.91 3.20
N VAL A 52 -0.26 11.30 2.32
CA VAL A 52 0.24 10.59 1.13
C VAL A 52 1.03 11.53 0.23
N ALA A 53 0.56 12.77 0.04
CA ALA A 53 1.27 13.78 -0.74
C ALA A 53 2.63 14.14 -0.10
N ASN A 54 2.70 14.29 1.22
CA ASN A 54 3.95 14.52 1.95
C ASN A 54 4.94 13.35 1.85
N LEU A 55 4.44 12.13 1.73
CA LEU A 55 5.27 10.91 1.66
C LEU A 55 5.65 10.51 0.22
N LYS A 56 5.38 11.36 -0.78
CA LYS A 56 5.63 11.05 -2.20
C LYS A 56 7.07 10.60 -2.47
N ASP A 57 8.05 11.26 -1.89
CA ASP A 57 9.46 10.94 -2.08
C ASP A 57 9.82 9.59 -1.42
N GLU A 58 9.18 9.26 -0.31
CA GLU A 58 9.35 7.96 0.36
C GLU A 58 8.74 6.83 -0.48
N PHE A 59 7.60 7.06 -1.14
CA PHE A 59 7.02 6.11 -2.08
C PHE A 59 7.89 5.99 -3.34
N ALA A 60 8.36 7.09 -3.89
CA ALA A 60 9.22 7.10 -5.08
C ALA A 60 10.54 6.34 -4.86
N LYS A 61 11.22 6.52 -3.72
CA LYS A 61 12.44 5.77 -3.33
C LYS A 61 12.23 4.26 -3.34
N ARG A 62 11.01 3.79 -3.10
CA ARG A 62 10.60 2.38 -3.05
C ARG A 62 9.99 1.87 -4.34
N ASN A 63 10.06 2.68 -5.42
CA ASN A 63 9.41 2.37 -6.70
C ASN A 63 7.91 2.07 -6.55
N VAL A 64 7.19 2.89 -5.79
CA VAL A 64 5.77 2.74 -5.49
C VAL A 64 4.96 3.82 -6.16
N LYS A 65 3.87 3.41 -6.80
CA LYS A 65 2.80 4.29 -7.27
C LYS A 65 1.62 4.25 -6.30
N THR A 66 1.08 5.42 -6.00
CA THR A 66 -0.08 5.57 -5.12
C THR A 66 -1.32 5.91 -5.93
N LEU A 67 -2.43 5.28 -5.61
CA LEU A 67 -3.72 5.45 -6.27
C LEU A 67 -4.82 5.51 -5.21
N ALA A 68 -5.57 6.60 -5.19
CA ALA A 68 -6.71 6.76 -4.30
C ALA A 68 -8.03 6.51 -5.03
N LEU A 69 -9.10 6.19 -4.28
CA LEU A 69 -10.45 6.03 -4.78
C LEU A 69 -11.48 6.52 -3.77
N SER A 70 -12.49 7.19 -4.23
CA SER A 70 -13.78 7.30 -3.54
C SER A 70 -14.94 7.26 -4.55
N VAL A 71 -16.16 7.29 -4.04
CA VAL A 71 -17.38 7.31 -4.87
C VAL A 71 -17.85 8.71 -5.20
N ASP A 72 -17.04 9.72 -4.90
CA ASP A 72 -17.31 11.11 -5.28
C ASP A 72 -17.02 11.35 -6.76
N SER A 73 -17.57 12.44 -7.28
CA SER A 73 -17.39 12.81 -8.68
C SER A 73 -16.00 13.40 -8.96
N LEU A 74 -15.56 13.30 -10.21
CA LEU A 74 -14.31 13.92 -10.65
C LEU A 74 -14.26 15.43 -10.37
N ALA A 75 -15.39 16.13 -10.50
CA ALA A 75 -15.46 17.56 -10.21
C ALA A 75 -15.22 17.85 -8.71
N SER A 76 -15.78 17.00 -7.84
CA SER A 76 -15.56 17.07 -6.38
C SER A 76 -14.07 16.89 -6.08
N HIS A 77 -13.44 15.81 -6.55
CA HIS A 77 -12.03 15.57 -6.33
C HIS A 77 -11.13 16.74 -6.76
N LYS A 78 -11.34 17.25 -7.97
CA LYS A 78 -10.54 18.38 -8.49
C LYS A 78 -10.69 19.67 -7.68
N ALA A 79 -11.86 19.92 -7.13
CA ALA A 79 -12.10 21.07 -6.28
C ALA A 79 -11.48 20.86 -4.88
N TRP A 80 -11.69 19.68 -4.29
CA TRP A 80 -11.19 19.32 -2.97
C TRP A 80 -9.65 19.25 -2.89
N ILE A 81 -8.99 18.72 -3.94
CA ILE A 81 -7.52 18.72 -4.05
C ILE A 81 -6.95 20.12 -3.83
N LYS A 82 -7.51 21.14 -4.48
CA LYS A 82 -7.03 22.53 -4.34
C LYS A 82 -7.13 23.04 -2.90
N GLU A 83 -8.20 22.69 -2.20
CA GLU A 83 -8.38 23.08 -0.80
C GLU A 83 -7.37 22.38 0.12
N ILE A 84 -7.08 21.08 -0.12
CA ILE A 84 -6.06 20.36 0.65
C ILE A 84 -4.67 20.93 0.37
N GLU A 85 -4.33 21.17 -0.89
CA GLU A 85 -3.03 21.74 -1.29
C GLU A 85 -2.80 23.11 -0.64
N GLU A 86 -3.83 23.95 -0.61
CA GLU A 86 -3.79 25.27 0.04
C GLU A 86 -3.68 25.14 1.56
N ALA A 87 -4.54 24.32 2.18
CA ALA A 87 -4.62 24.20 3.63
C ALA A 87 -3.41 23.52 4.25
N MET A 88 -2.83 22.52 3.57
CA MET A 88 -1.75 21.69 4.10
C MET A 88 -0.37 21.99 3.49
N GLN A 89 -0.30 22.93 2.53
CA GLN A 89 0.94 23.32 1.83
C GLN A 89 1.65 22.12 1.17
N VAL A 90 0.87 21.26 0.52
CA VAL A 90 1.33 20.05 -0.19
C VAL A 90 1.02 20.14 -1.69
N ASN A 91 1.61 19.27 -2.48
CA ASN A 91 1.23 19.06 -3.88
C ASN A 91 0.77 17.61 -4.06
N ILE A 92 -0.48 17.43 -4.49
CA ILE A 92 -1.08 16.12 -4.72
C ILE A 92 -0.80 15.70 -6.16
N ASP A 93 0.21 14.85 -6.34
CA ASP A 93 0.71 14.40 -7.63
C ASP A 93 0.36 12.94 -7.98
N PHE A 94 -0.58 12.36 -7.25
CA PHE A 94 -1.10 11.02 -7.51
C PHE A 94 -2.58 11.06 -7.95
N PRO A 95 -3.03 10.08 -8.79
CA PRO A 95 -4.40 10.05 -9.26
C PRO A 95 -5.39 9.64 -8.17
N ILE A 96 -6.59 10.26 -8.22
CA ILE A 96 -7.75 9.87 -7.42
C ILE A 96 -8.84 9.43 -8.40
N ILE A 97 -9.33 8.21 -8.25
CA ILE A 97 -10.40 7.62 -9.07
C ILE A 97 -11.75 8.17 -8.63
N ALA A 98 -12.52 8.64 -9.61
CA ALA A 98 -13.93 9.00 -9.43
C ALA A 98 -14.81 7.78 -9.76
N ASP A 99 -15.16 6.98 -8.74
CA ASP A 99 -15.96 5.76 -8.89
C ASP A 99 -17.42 5.99 -8.47
N ASP A 100 -18.09 6.98 -9.11
CA ASP A 100 -19.47 7.39 -8.81
C ASP A 100 -20.49 6.24 -9.01
N LYS A 101 -20.16 5.27 -9.85
CA LYS A 101 -20.95 4.06 -10.07
C LYS A 101 -20.64 2.93 -9.10
N LYS A 102 -19.61 3.07 -8.26
CA LYS A 102 -19.17 2.09 -7.27
C LYS A 102 -18.67 0.76 -7.88
N GLU A 103 -18.38 0.73 -9.16
CA GLU A 103 -17.99 -0.49 -9.87
C GLU A 103 -16.64 -1.04 -9.38
N ILE A 104 -15.67 -0.17 -9.21
CA ILE A 104 -14.33 -0.54 -8.72
C ILE A 104 -14.35 -0.77 -7.21
N ALA A 105 -15.07 0.05 -6.47
CA ALA A 105 -15.23 -0.11 -5.03
C ALA A 105 -15.88 -1.46 -4.65
N GLU A 106 -16.91 -1.88 -5.40
CA GLU A 106 -17.53 -3.21 -5.22
C GLU A 106 -16.58 -4.34 -5.67
N LEU A 107 -15.89 -4.18 -6.80
CA LEU A 107 -14.92 -5.15 -7.30
C LEU A 107 -13.83 -5.45 -6.26
N TYR A 108 -13.35 -4.42 -5.56
CA TYR A 108 -12.31 -4.53 -4.53
C TYR A 108 -12.86 -4.75 -3.11
N GLY A 109 -14.18 -4.85 -2.95
CA GLY A 109 -14.80 -5.03 -1.64
C GLY A 109 -14.59 -3.86 -0.68
N MET A 110 -14.48 -2.65 -1.23
CA MET A 110 -14.28 -1.42 -0.46
C MET A 110 -15.58 -0.84 0.11
N ILE A 111 -16.73 -1.44 -0.23
CA ILE A 111 -18.04 -1.09 0.34
C ILE A 111 -18.47 -2.17 1.29
N HIS A 112 -18.70 -1.81 2.55
CA HIS A 112 -19.19 -2.71 3.57
C HIS A 112 -20.66 -2.40 3.88
N HIS A 113 -21.57 -3.19 3.33
CA HIS A 113 -23.02 -2.96 3.41
C HIS A 113 -23.57 -2.88 4.85
N ASN A 114 -22.87 -3.48 5.82
CA ASN A 114 -23.24 -3.40 7.24
C ASN A 114 -22.71 -2.13 7.95
N SER A 115 -21.94 -1.31 7.29
CA SER A 115 -21.38 -0.07 7.87
C SER A 115 -22.28 1.15 7.69
N ASN A 116 -23.52 0.99 7.33
CA ASN A 116 -24.55 2.03 7.18
C ASN A 116 -24.28 3.11 6.13
N ASN A 117 -23.28 2.96 5.25
CA ASN A 117 -22.86 4.01 4.33
C ASN A 117 -22.83 3.50 2.88
N ASN A 118 -23.32 4.34 1.99
CA ASN A 118 -23.11 4.18 0.56
C ASN A 118 -21.70 4.60 0.10
N PHE A 119 -20.78 4.78 1.03
CA PHE A 119 -19.41 5.22 0.81
C PHE A 119 -18.43 4.06 0.98
N THR A 120 -17.23 4.23 0.43
CA THR A 120 -16.13 3.30 0.68
C THR A 120 -15.64 3.40 2.12
N ILE A 121 -15.11 2.28 2.63
CA ILE A 121 -14.34 2.26 3.88
C ILE A 121 -12.88 2.63 3.58
N ARG A 122 -12.04 2.72 4.63
CA ARG A 122 -10.60 2.98 4.47
C ARG A 122 -9.85 1.67 4.21
N SER A 123 -9.94 1.16 2.98
CA SER A 123 -9.16 0.00 2.54
C SER A 123 -7.78 0.42 2.04
N VAL A 124 -6.81 -0.48 2.17
CA VAL A 124 -5.49 -0.38 1.53
C VAL A 124 -5.16 -1.73 0.94
N PHE A 125 -4.66 -1.73 -0.29
CA PHE A 125 -4.09 -2.88 -0.97
C PHE A 125 -2.65 -2.53 -1.35
N VAL A 126 -1.69 -3.32 -0.86
CA VAL A 126 -0.31 -3.30 -1.35
C VAL A 126 -0.19 -4.34 -2.44
N ILE A 127 0.25 -3.93 -3.61
CA ILE A 127 0.26 -4.74 -4.83
C ILE A 127 1.70 -4.80 -5.36
N GLY A 128 2.19 -6.02 -5.58
CA GLY A 128 3.53 -6.24 -6.13
C GLY A 128 3.62 -5.92 -7.63
N PRO A 129 4.85 -5.87 -8.20
CA PRO A 129 5.07 -5.66 -9.64
C PRO A 129 4.39 -6.72 -10.51
N ASP A 130 4.26 -7.95 -9.99
CA ASP A 130 3.55 -9.08 -10.62
C ASP A 130 2.02 -8.97 -10.51
N LYS A 131 1.51 -7.83 -10.08
CA LYS A 131 0.07 -7.53 -9.88
C LYS A 131 -0.60 -8.33 -8.76
N LYS A 132 0.16 -9.06 -7.93
CA LYS A 132 -0.43 -9.80 -6.82
C LYS A 132 -0.62 -8.94 -5.58
N ILE A 133 -1.72 -9.19 -4.90
CA ILE A 133 -2.01 -8.61 -3.58
C ILE A 133 -1.02 -9.15 -2.54
N ARG A 134 -0.26 -8.26 -1.90
CA ARG A 134 0.73 -8.60 -0.87
C ARG A 134 0.23 -8.31 0.54
N LEU A 135 -0.60 -7.29 0.69
CA LEU A 135 -1.19 -6.89 1.96
C LEU A 135 -2.56 -6.28 1.72
N THR A 136 -3.47 -6.49 2.67
CA THR A 136 -4.73 -5.73 2.77
C THR A 136 -4.90 -5.21 4.17
N LEU A 137 -5.31 -3.95 4.31
CA LEU A 137 -5.67 -3.31 5.58
C LEU A 137 -7.05 -2.70 5.46
N THR A 138 -7.80 -2.72 6.54
CA THR A 138 -9.12 -2.10 6.60
C THR A 138 -9.29 -1.35 7.91
N TYR A 139 -9.64 -0.08 7.81
CA TYR A 139 -9.86 0.81 8.94
C TYR A 139 -11.31 1.31 8.92
N PRO A 140 -11.92 1.54 10.10
CA PRO A 140 -13.22 2.21 10.18
C PRO A 140 -13.10 3.68 9.74
N ALA A 141 -14.21 4.25 9.31
CA ALA A 141 -14.24 5.63 8.80
C ALA A 141 -13.75 6.68 9.81
N SER A 142 -13.87 6.41 11.11
CA SER A 142 -13.46 7.31 12.20
C SER A 142 -11.97 7.30 12.53
N VAL A 143 -11.18 6.38 11.94
CA VAL A 143 -9.77 6.18 12.29
C VAL A 143 -8.90 6.38 11.07
N GLY A 144 -8.03 7.39 11.11
CA GLY A 144 -6.99 7.62 10.08
C GLY A 144 -5.95 6.49 10.09
N ARG A 145 -5.45 6.18 8.90
CA ARG A 145 -4.44 5.11 8.71
C ARG A 145 -3.07 5.55 9.21
N ASN A 146 -2.29 4.57 9.65
CA ASN A 146 -0.88 4.76 9.96
C ASN A 146 -0.04 4.50 8.70
N PHE A 147 0.42 5.55 8.05
CA PHE A 147 1.24 5.45 6.83
C PHE A 147 2.68 5.01 7.11
N ASP A 148 3.22 5.22 8.32
CA ASP A 148 4.51 4.67 8.72
C ASP A 148 4.47 3.14 8.74
N GLU A 149 3.35 2.55 9.20
CA GLU A 149 3.15 1.10 9.13
C GLU A 149 3.04 0.59 7.69
N ILE A 150 2.39 1.35 6.80
CA ILE A 150 2.30 1.00 5.38
C ILE A 150 3.69 1.00 4.75
N LEU A 151 4.52 2.01 5.02
CA LEU A 151 5.92 2.05 4.58
C LEU A 151 6.74 0.93 5.18
N ARG A 152 6.61 0.68 6.49
CA ARG A 152 7.32 -0.41 7.17
C ARG A 152 7.03 -1.78 6.55
N VAL A 153 5.76 -2.07 6.28
CA VAL A 153 5.37 -3.36 5.66
C VAL A 153 5.85 -3.44 4.23
N LEU A 154 5.82 -2.34 3.49
CA LEU A 154 6.35 -2.27 2.13
C LEU A 154 7.85 -2.60 2.12
N ASP A 155 8.65 -1.99 3.02
CA ASP A 155 10.07 -2.29 3.19
C ASP A 155 10.30 -3.77 3.50
N ALA A 156 9.50 -4.33 4.41
CA ALA A 156 9.58 -5.74 4.77
C ALA A 156 9.27 -6.69 3.58
N LEU A 157 8.25 -6.35 2.77
CA LEU A 157 7.87 -7.12 1.59
C LEU A 157 8.96 -7.07 0.52
N GLN A 158 9.50 -5.88 0.25
CA GLN A 158 10.57 -5.70 -0.73
C GLN A 158 11.86 -6.40 -0.29
N LEU A 159 12.20 -6.34 0.99
CA LEU A 159 13.35 -7.03 1.54
C LEU A 159 13.22 -8.57 1.43
N ASN A 160 12.03 -9.09 1.71
CA ASN A 160 11.73 -10.52 1.51
C ASN A 160 11.86 -10.93 0.05
N GLU A 161 11.31 -10.15 -0.87
CA GLU A 161 11.37 -10.44 -2.31
C GLU A 161 12.81 -10.40 -2.85
N ALA A 162 13.62 -9.46 -2.38
CA ALA A 162 15.01 -9.29 -2.83
C ALA A 162 15.98 -10.34 -2.26
N PHE A 163 15.82 -10.72 -1.00
CA PHE A 163 16.83 -11.49 -0.25
C PHE A 163 16.30 -12.79 0.36
N GLY A 164 15.00 -13.07 0.29
CA GLY A 164 14.40 -14.27 0.89
C GLY A 164 14.48 -14.30 2.43
N VAL A 165 14.63 -13.14 3.07
CA VAL A 165 14.64 -13.03 4.53
C VAL A 165 13.25 -12.71 5.08
N LEU A 166 13.02 -13.01 6.37
CA LEU A 166 11.78 -12.74 7.06
C LEU A 166 12.00 -11.62 8.08
N THR A 167 11.01 -10.77 8.26
CA THR A 167 11.08 -9.70 9.27
C THR A 167 10.39 -10.13 10.55
N PRO A 168 11.02 -9.96 11.74
CA PRO A 168 10.38 -10.25 13.01
C PRO A 168 9.24 -9.27 13.33
N ALA A 169 8.46 -9.58 14.37
CA ALA A 169 7.43 -8.70 14.88
C ALA A 169 8.01 -7.32 15.24
N ASN A 170 7.29 -6.25 14.84
CA ASN A 170 7.68 -4.84 15.04
C ASN A 170 9.02 -4.43 14.39
N TRP A 171 9.55 -5.24 13.48
CA TRP A 171 10.79 -4.94 12.76
C TRP A 171 10.74 -3.54 12.13
N LYS A 172 11.86 -2.86 12.19
CA LYS A 172 12.13 -1.60 11.50
C LYS A 172 13.37 -1.75 10.62
N GLN A 173 13.45 -0.90 9.62
CA GLN A 173 14.60 -0.84 8.71
C GLN A 173 15.90 -0.74 9.50
N GLU A 174 16.95 -1.44 9.03
CA GLU A 174 18.27 -1.60 9.67
C GLU A 174 18.32 -2.55 10.89
N GLU A 175 17.19 -3.05 11.39
CA GLU A 175 17.19 -4.07 12.43
C GLU A 175 17.48 -5.47 11.87
N LYS A 176 17.88 -6.41 12.77
CA LYS A 176 18.11 -7.81 12.41
C LYS A 176 16.86 -8.44 11.78
N VAL A 177 17.10 -9.29 10.81
CA VAL A 177 16.08 -10.08 10.12
C VAL A 177 16.23 -11.56 10.46
N ILE A 178 15.23 -12.37 10.12
CA ILE A 178 15.21 -13.81 10.34
C ILE A 178 15.56 -14.50 9.02
N ILE A 179 16.49 -15.43 9.05
CA ILE A 179 16.79 -16.31 7.92
C ILE A 179 15.67 -17.31 7.76
N ASP A 180 15.13 -17.44 6.55
CA ASP A 180 14.07 -18.42 6.26
C ASP A 180 14.56 -19.82 6.64
N PRO A 181 13.83 -20.58 7.48
CA PRO A 181 14.21 -21.92 7.89
C PRO A 181 14.37 -22.93 6.76
N SER A 182 13.77 -22.66 5.60
CA SER A 182 13.89 -23.49 4.39
C SER A 182 15.29 -23.43 3.77
N ILE A 183 16.09 -22.41 4.09
CA ILE A 183 17.47 -22.29 3.58
C ILE A 183 18.36 -23.31 4.30
N PRO A 184 19.00 -24.25 3.53
CA PRO A 184 19.87 -25.27 4.09
C PRO A 184 21.10 -24.70 4.79
N LYS A 185 21.58 -25.35 5.87
CA LYS A 185 22.73 -24.86 6.65
C LYS A 185 24.00 -24.69 5.80
N ASN A 186 24.23 -25.52 4.81
CA ASN A 186 25.40 -25.44 3.93
C ASN A 186 25.39 -24.24 2.98
N GLU A 187 24.26 -23.54 2.84
CA GLU A 187 24.13 -22.33 2.02
C GLU A 187 24.24 -21.03 2.85
N LEU A 188 24.22 -21.13 4.18
CA LEU A 188 24.13 -19.96 5.06
C LEU A 188 25.36 -19.08 5.00
N GLU A 189 26.57 -19.65 4.96
CA GLU A 189 27.83 -18.90 4.93
C GLU A 189 27.97 -18.10 3.62
N GLU A 190 27.49 -18.66 2.51
CA GLU A 190 27.52 -17.99 1.21
C GLU A 190 26.47 -16.88 1.14
N LYS A 191 25.24 -17.15 1.59
CA LYS A 191 24.11 -16.19 1.52
C LYS A 191 24.20 -15.08 2.56
N PHE A 192 24.79 -15.37 3.72
CA PHE A 192 24.89 -14.45 4.84
C PHE A 192 26.33 -14.33 5.33
N PRO A 193 27.24 -13.72 4.54
CA PRO A 193 28.67 -13.65 4.84
C PRO A 193 29.01 -12.84 6.09
N GLU A 194 28.09 -11.95 6.53
CA GLU A 194 28.24 -11.22 7.80
C GLU A 194 27.95 -12.10 9.03
N GLY A 195 27.58 -13.38 8.81
CA GLY A 195 27.25 -14.32 9.85
C GLY A 195 25.80 -14.26 10.33
N TYR A 196 25.49 -15.16 11.24
CA TYR A 196 24.18 -15.25 11.86
C TYR A 196 24.24 -15.77 13.29
N GLU A 197 23.21 -15.49 14.06
CA GLU A 197 22.98 -15.97 15.41
C GLU A 197 21.88 -17.05 15.39
N GLU A 198 22.22 -18.29 15.78
CA GLU A 198 21.25 -19.37 15.90
C GLU A 198 20.70 -19.44 17.34
N VAL A 199 19.52 -18.89 17.58
CA VAL A 199 18.81 -19.00 18.86
C VAL A 199 18.14 -20.38 18.98
N ARG A 200 17.61 -20.88 17.87
CA ARG A 200 17.04 -22.23 17.68
C ARG A 200 17.26 -22.65 16.22
N PRO A 201 17.18 -23.94 15.89
CA PRO A 201 17.33 -24.39 14.50
C PRO A 201 16.37 -23.73 13.51
N TYR A 202 15.19 -23.30 13.98
CA TYR A 202 14.16 -22.60 13.20
C TYR A 202 14.18 -21.07 13.41
N LEU A 203 15.03 -20.54 14.27
CA LEU A 203 15.10 -19.11 14.59
C LEU A 203 16.55 -18.64 14.56
N ARG A 204 16.93 -18.12 13.40
CA ARG A 204 18.27 -17.63 13.09
C ARG A 204 18.19 -16.18 12.66
N TYR A 205 18.88 -15.29 13.35
CA TYR A 205 18.93 -13.87 13.05
C TYR A 205 20.22 -13.52 12.30
N THR A 206 20.13 -12.60 11.37
CA THR A 206 21.27 -12.01 10.68
C THR A 206 21.10 -10.50 10.56
N ALA A 207 22.17 -9.78 10.21
CA ALA A 207 22.04 -8.39 9.83
C ALA A 207 21.13 -8.24 8.60
N GLN A 208 20.46 -7.10 8.48
CA GLN A 208 19.66 -6.82 7.28
C GLN A 208 20.59 -6.78 6.07
N PRO A 209 20.33 -7.58 5.00
CA PRO A 209 21.05 -7.48 3.74
C PRO A 209 20.88 -6.10 3.10
N LYS A 210 21.87 -5.66 2.32
CA LYS A 210 21.89 -4.34 1.65
C LYS A 210 21.81 -4.49 0.15
#